data_9b1f636645c18baa3d9ad4f63d4bb43d
#
_entry.id   9b1f636645c18baa3d9ad4f63d4bb43d
#
_cell.length_a   1.000
_cell.length_b   1.000
_cell.length_c   1.000
_cell.angle_alpha   90.00
_cell.angle_beta   90.00
_cell.angle_gamma   90.00
#
_symmetry.space_group_name_H-M   'P 1'
#
loop_
_entity.id
_entity.type
_entity.pdbx_description
1 polymer ?
#
loop_
_entity_poly.entity_id
_entity_poly.type
_entity_poly.pdbx_seq_one_letter_code
_entity_poly.pdbx_strand_id
1 'polypeptide(L)'
;MLRNLAFATFAGLFAFWSYVWYDDRQEHERALLERDERIAALETDVALKDQEIARQKVANGLLRLDHRIAEIEVTEQRPAEDGSGATETVIVFTELDDAGEPMGPGEEMVVRGKRIYVDSQVVKFDDSFVEGGDALRGSSVAVFKRVFGEGMRPEDGIPIDSKSKHPLPFRGDELPDPMYTELFER
;
A
#
# COMPACT_ATOMS: atom_id res chain seq x y z
N MET A 1 -80.44 -28.88 9.78
CA MET A 1 -79.56 -28.38 10.79
C MET A 1 -78.10 -28.88 10.63
N LEU A 2 -77.83 -30.14 10.38
CA LEU A 2 -76.50 -30.72 10.22
C LEU A 2 -75.62 -30.08 9.13
N ARG A 3 -76.26 -29.68 7.99
CA ARG A 3 -75.52 -29.07 6.85
C ARG A 3 -74.94 -27.67 7.13
N ASN A 4 -75.59 -26.88 7.98
CA ASN A 4 -75.13 -25.57 8.39
C ASN A 4 -74.04 -25.65 9.45
N LEU A 5 -74.07 -26.71 10.29
CA LEU A 5 -73.02 -26.96 11.28
C LEU A 5 -71.69 -27.36 10.60
N ALA A 6 -71.77 -28.21 9.54
CA ALA A 6 -70.57 -28.61 8.77
C ALA A 6 -69.97 -27.44 8.03
N PHE A 7 -70.76 -26.50 7.48
CA PHE A 7 -70.25 -25.29 6.83
C PHE A 7 -69.55 -24.35 7.84
N ALA A 8 -70.10 -24.20 9.03
CA ALA A 8 -69.48 -23.35 10.07
C ALA A 8 -68.16 -23.90 10.58
N THR A 9 -68.03 -25.22 10.74
CA THR A 9 -66.77 -25.84 11.12
C THR A 9 -65.71 -25.75 10.02
N PHE A 10 -66.12 -25.93 8.75
CA PHE A 10 -65.20 -25.80 7.62
C PHE A 10 -64.68 -24.36 7.41
N ALA A 11 -65.55 -23.36 7.58
CA ALA A 11 -65.21 -21.95 7.53
C ALA A 11 -64.24 -21.55 8.68
N GLY A 12 -64.44 -22.08 9.87
CA GLY A 12 -63.59 -21.87 11.02
C GLY A 12 -62.18 -22.46 10.85
N LEU A 13 -62.13 -23.70 10.33
CA LEU A 13 -60.84 -24.34 10.00
C LEU A 13 -60.08 -23.62 8.90
N PHE A 14 -60.79 -23.16 7.87
CA PHE A 14 -60.16 -22.40 6.76
C PHE A 14 -59.64 -21.04 7.23
N ALA A 15 -60.38 -20.33 8.07
CA ALA A 15 -59.93 -19.06 8.64
C ALA A 15 -58.74 -19.27 9.61
N PHE A 16 -58.74 -20.32 10.42
CA PHE A 16 -57.60 -20.66 11.25
C PHE A 16 -56.35 -21.03 10.45
N TRP A 17 -56.50 -21.82 9.38
CA TRP A 17 -55.42 -22.20 8.49
C TRP A 17 -54.85 -20.99 7.72
N SER A 18 -55.70 -20.08 7.24
CA SER A 18 -55.31 -18.82 6.60
C SER A 18 -54.58 -17.92 7.55
N TYR A 19 -55.02 -17.85 8.81
CA TYR A 19 -54.34 -17.06 9.84
C TYR A 19 -52.94 -17.61 10.15
N VAL A 20 -52.81 -18.92 10.36
CA VAL A 20 -51.48 -19.56 10.62
C VAL A 20 -50.56 -19.38 9.45
N TRP A 21 -51.04 -19.53 8.20
CA TRP A 21 -50.24 -19.35 7.02
C TRP A 21 -49.82 -17.88 6.78
N TYR A 22 -50.67 -16.94 7.13
CA TYR A 22 -50.36 -15.51 7.08
C TYR A 22 -49.31 -15.10 8.11
N ASP A 23 -49.42 -15.61 9.34
CA ASP A 23 -48.51 -15.34 10.42
C ASP A 23 -47.12 -15.90 10.14
N ASP A 24 -47.03 -17.14 9.69
CA ASP A 24 -45.77 -17.81 9.27
C ASP A 24 -45.06 -17.04 8.14
N ARG A 25 -45.83 -16.48 7.20
CA ARG A 25 -45.30 -15.70 6.12
C ARG A 25 -44.69 -14.35 6.58
N GLN A 26 -45.37 -13.70 7.52
CA GLN A 26 -44.86 -12.46 8.11
C GLN A 26 -43.59 -12.68 8.94
N GLU A 27 -43.51 -13.78 9.66
CA GLU A 27 -42.29 -14.12 10.39
C GLU A 27 -41.12 -14.38 9.43
N HIS A 28 -41.35 -15.07 8.33
CA HIS A 28 -40.35 -15.32 7.29
C HIS A 28 -39.87 -14.03 6.63
N GLU A 29 -40.78 -13.13 6.29
CA GLU A 29 -40.42 -11.82 5.69
C GLU A 29 -39.61 -10.97 6.67
N ARG A 30 -39.96 -10.95 7.95
CA ARG A 30 -39.17 -10.23 9.00
C ARG A 30 -37.79 -10.84 9.17
N ALA A 31 -37.68 -12.17 9.19
CA ALA A 31 -36.41 -12.86 9.29
C ALA A 31 -35.50 -12.63 8.07
N LEU A 32 -36.07 -12.49 6.88
CA LEU A 32 -35.32 -12.11 5.68
C LEU A 32 -34.81 -10.67 5.77
N LEU A 33 -35.64 -9.72 6.14
CA LEU A 33 -35.25 -8.32 6.31
C LEU A 33 -34.14 -8.16 7.37
N GLU A 34 -34.26 -8.84 8.51
CA GLU A 34 -33.23 -8.85 9.55
C GLU A 34 -31.89 -9.43 9.04
N ARG A 35 -31.96 -10.47 8.22
CA ARG A 35 -30.77 -11.04 7.57
C ARG A 35 -30.13 -10.08 6.58
N ASP A 36 -30.94 -9.43 5.74
CA ASP A 36 -30.46 -8.46 4.75
C ASP A 36 -29.81 -7.24 5.45
N GLU A 37 -30.42 -6.72 6.51
CA GLU A 37 -29.81 -5.67 7.34
C GLU A 37 -28.48 -6.12 7.97
N ARG A 38 -28.43 -7.36 8.44
CA ARG A 38 -27.22 -7.91 9.02
C ARG A 38 -26.11 -8.14 7.98
N ILE A 39 -26.47 -8.57 6.77
CA ILE A 39 -25.52 -8.69 5.65
C ILE A 39 -24.98 -7.32 5.30
N ALA A 40 -25.82 -6.31 5.12
CA ALA A 40 -25.38 -4.95 4.79
C ALA A 40 -24.45 -4.35 5.88
N ALA A 41 -24.76 -4.61 7.17
CA ALA A 41 -23.90 -4.21 8.28
C ALA A 41 -22.55 -4.92 8.25
N LEU A 42 -22.55 -6.23 7.97
CA LEU A 42 -21.30 -7.02 7.87
C LEU A 42 -20.47 -6.61 6.66
N GLU A 43 -21.08 -6.33 5.52
CA GLU A 43 -20.38 -5.83 4.32
C GLU A 43 -19.69 -4.48 4.61
N THR A 44 -20.36 -3.60 5.34
CA THR A 44 -19.78 -2.32 5.77
C THR A 44 -18.60 -2.53 6.72
N ASP A 45 -18.73 -3.45 7.70
CA ASP A 45 -17.66 -3.77 8.65
C ASP A 45 -16.45 -4.40 7.93
N VAL A 46 -16.68 -5.30 6.98
CA VAL A 46 -15.63 -5.88 6.14
C VAL A 46 -14.91 -4.80 5.35
N ALA A 47 -15.63 -3.89 4.70
CA ALA A 47 -15.01 -2.80 3.94
C ALA A 47 -14.14 -1.89 4.82
N LEU A 48 -14.58 -1.58 6.04
CA LEU A 48 -13.78 -0.81 7.01
C LEU A 48 -12.54 -1.57 7.46
N LYS A 49 -12.66 -2.87 7.72
CA LYS A 49 -11.51 -3.71 8.08
C LYS A 49 -10.51 -3.88 6.95
N ASP A 50 -10.97 -3.98 5.72
CA ASP A 50 -10.08 -4.05 4.56
C ASP A 50 -9.28 -2.75 4.39
N GLN A 51 -9.90 -1.59 4.62
CA GLN A 51 -9.19 -0.31 4.65
C GLN A 51 -8.14 -0.25 5.76
N GLU A 52 -8.47 -0.73 6.96
CA GLU A 52 -7.54 -0.78 8.09
C GLU A 52 -6.37 -1.74 7.81
N ILE A 53 -6.64 -2.91 7.25
CA ILE A 53 -5.61 -3.87 6.83
C ILE A 53 -4.69 -3.25 5.77
N ALA A 54 -5.24 -2.53 4.80
CA ALA A 54 -4.46 -1.84 3.80
C ALA A 54 -3.53 -0.78 4.44
N ARG A 55 -4.04 0.02 5.38
CA ARG A 55 -3.23 0.97 6.15
C ARG A 55 -2.12 0.29 6.93
N GLN A 56 -2.43 -0.81 7.63
CA GLN A 56 -1.44 -1.55 8.42
C GLN A 56 -0.36 -2.20 7.54
N LYS A 57 -0.70 -2.69 6.36
CA LYS A 57 0.27 -3.21 5.39
C LYS A 57 1.25 -2.13 4.94
N VAL A 58 0.74 -0.94 4.64
CA VAL A 58 1.58 0.23 4.30
C VAL A 58 2.48 0.60 5.47
N ALA A 59 1.92 0.69 6.67
CA ALA A 59 2.68 0.98 7.89
C ALA A 59 3.80 -0.03 8.14
N ASN A 60 3.50 -1.32 8.03
CA ASN A 60 4.51 -2.38 8.17
C ASN A 60 5.57 -2.32 7.06
N GLY A 61 5.19 -1.92 5.86
CA GLY A 61 6.14 -1.66 4.76
C GLY A 61 7.10 -0.51 5.11
N LEU A 62 6.58 0.58 5.65
CA LEU A 62 7.37 1.76 6.05
C LEU A 62 8.27 1.48 7.27
N LEU A 63 7.78 0.73 8.27
CA LEU A 63 8.56 0.33 9.43
C LEU A 63 9.76 -0.56 9.08
N ARG A 64 9.71 -1.28 7.96
CA ARG A 64 10.84 -2.05 7.44
C ARG A 64 11.88 -1.19 6.73
N LEU A 65 11.60 0.10 6.49
CA LEU A 65 12.51 1.02 5.81
C LEU A 65 13.46 1.77 6.73
N ASP A 66 13.45 1.53 8.02
CA ASP A 66 14.41 2.11 8.96
C ASP A 66 15.87 1.82 8.57
N HIS A 67 16.10 0.78 7.75
CA HIS A 67 17.40 0.39 7.25
C HIS A 67 17.33 0.07 5.75
N ARG A 68 17.30 1.12 4.91
CA ARG A 68 17.51 0.90 3.47
C ARG A 68 19.01 0.67 3.24
N ILE A 69 19.33 -0.49 2.71
CA ILE A 69 20.68 -0.89 2.34
C ILE A 69 20.77 -0.91 0.82
N ALA A 70 21.83 -0.37 0.29
CA ALA A 70 22.12 -0.46 -1.13
C ALA A 70 23.60 -0.79 -1.35
N GLU A 71 23.84 -1.62 -2.36
CA GLU A 71 25.15 -1.92 -2.86
C GLU A 71 25.43 -1.12 -4.14
N ILE A 72 26.64 -0.59 -4.25
CA ILE A 72 27.12 0.07 -5.46
C ILE A 72 28.35 -0.67 -5.93
N GLU A 73 28.22 -1.39 -7.03
CA GLU A 73 29.34 -2.05 -7.68
C GLU A 73 29.89 -1.18 -8.80
N VAL A 74 31.20 -0.95 -8.80
CA VAL A 74 31.90 -0.30 -9.92
C VAL A 74 32.28 -1.39 -10.91
N THR A 75 31.64 -1.41 -12.06
CA THR A 75 31.90 -2.42 -13.08
C THR A 75 32.98 -2.01 -14.08
N GLU A 76 33.08 -0.70 -14.38
CA GLU A 76 34.06 -0.19 -15.33
C GLU A 76 34.45 1.26 -15.02
N GLN A 77 35.72 1.60 -15.28
CA GLN A 77 36.19 2.98 -15.37
C GLN A 77 36.89 3.19 -16.69
N ARG A 78 36.44 4.13 -17.49
CA ARG A 78 36.95 4.42 -18.82
C ARG A 78 37.10 5.92 -19.06
N PRO A 79 37.96 6.37 -19.99
CA PRO A 79 37.96 7.74 -20.45
C PRO A 79 36.61 8.11 -21.08
N ALA A 80 36.14 9.33 -20.81
CA ALA A 80 34.90 9.81 -21.42
C ALA A 80 35.07 9.93 -22.96
N GLU A 81 34.05 9.48 -23.66
CA GLU A 81 34.06 9.47 -25.14
C GLU A 81 34.03 10.87 -25.76
N ASP A 82 33.72 11.90 -24.97
CA ASP A 82 33.63 13.30 -25.40
C ASP A 82 34.99 13.99 -25.64
N GLY A 83 36.09 13.28 -25.44
CA GLY A 83 37.46 13.82 -25.60
C GLY A 83 37.86 14.85 -24.53
N SER A 84 37.09 15.03 -23.49
CA SER A 84 37.37 15.99 -22.40
C SER A 84 38.52 15.57 -21.49
N GLY A 85 38.98 14.31 -21.60
CA GLY A 85 39.94 13.70 -20.65
C GLY A 85 39.36 13.38 -19.30
N ALA A 86 38.05 13.55 -19.12
CA ALA A 86 37.35 13.11 -17.91
C ALA A 86 37.27 11.57 -17.85
N THR A 87 37.03 11.05 -16.67
CA THR A 87 36.76 9.63 -16.48
C THR A 87 35.26 9.43 -16.35
N GLU A 88 34.74 8.39 -16.97
CA GLU A 88 33.41 7.86 -16.71
C GLU A 88 33.54 6.60 -15.88
N THR A 89 32.67 6.47 -14.89
CA THR A 89 32.57 5.28 -14.04
C THR A 89 31.19 4.67 -14.25
N VAL A 90 31.17 3.40 -14.66
CA VAL A 90 29.95 2.62 -14.77
C VAL A 90 29.73 1.91 -13.44
N ILE A 91 28.56 2.08 -12.89
CA ILE A 91 28.14 1.47 -11.64
C ILE A 91 26.85 0.70 -11.81
N VAL A 92 26.67 -0.31 -10.98
CA VAL A 92 25.38 -0.97 -10.77
C VAL A 92 24.92 -0.66 -9.35
N PHE A 93 23.77 -0.03 -9.25
CA PHE A 93 23.10 0.27 -7.99
C PHE A 93 22.04 -0.81 -7.71
N THR A 94 22.14 -1.50 -6.58
CA THR A 94 21.23 -2.57 -6.20
C THR A 94 20.73 -2.32 -4.78
N GLU A 95 19.41 -2.26 -4.59
CA GLU A 95 18.83 -2.26 -3.24
C GLU A 95 18.80 -3.68 -2.68
N LEU A 96 19.12 -3.79 -1.41
CA LEU A 96 19.17 -5.04 -0.66
C LEU A 96 18.10 -5.03 0.43
N ASP A 97 17.59 -6.21 0.75
CA ASP A 97 16.73 -6.42 1.92
C ASP A 97 17.55 -6.52 3.21
N ASP A 98 16.89 -6.71 4.35
CA ASP A 98 17.53 -6.85 5.66
C ASP A 98 18.44 -8.10 5.77
N ALA A 99 18.28 -9.08 4.88
CA ALA A 99 19.13 -10.26 4.78
C ALA A 99 20.35 -10.04 3.87
N GLY A 100 20.42 -8.89 3.18
CA GLY A 100 21.45 -8.56 2.20
C GLY A 100 21.21 -9.15 0.82
N GLU A 101 19.97 -9.62 0.54
CA GLU A 101 19.61 -10.15 -0.75
C GLU A 101 19.05 -9.05 -1.67
N PRO A 102 19.33 -9.09 -2.98
CA PRO A 102 18.81 -8.11 -3.93
C PRO A 102 17.27 -8.06 -3.96
N MET A 103 16.70 -6.89 -3.76
CA MET A 103 15.25 -6.66 -3.86
C MET A 103 14.75 -6.57 -5.31
N GLY A 104 15.66 -6.50 -6.28
CA GLY A 104 15.33 -6.38 -7.69
C GLY A 104 16.57 -6.38 -8.58
N PRO A 105 16.40 -6.22 -9.89
CA PRO A 105 17.54 -6.09 -10.79
C PRO A 105 18.32 -4.82 -10.47
N GLY A 106 19.66 -4.91 -10.47
CA GLY A 106 20.53 -3.75 -10.34
C GLY A 106 20.32 -2.75 -11.47
N GLU A 107 20.46 -1.48 -11.18
CA GLU A 107 20.34 -0.40 -12.14
C GLU A 107 21.74 0.06 -12.55
N GLU A 108 22.05 -0.07 -13.84
CA GLU A 108 23.29 0.42 -14.41
C GLU A 108 23.24 1.92 -14.64
N MET A 109 24.26 2.64 -14.17
CA MET A 109 24.38 4.08 -14.30
C MET A 109 25.80 4.45 -14.71
N VAL A 110 25.93 5.45 -15.59
CA VAL A 110 27.23 6.01 -16.01
C VAL A 110 27.41 7.37 -15.35
N VAL A 111 28.41 7.48 -14.49
CA VAL A 111 28.69 8.69 -13.69
C VAL A 111 30.01 9.29 -14.13
N ARG A 112 30.03 10.61 -14.30
CA ARG A 112 31.25 11.32 -14.71
C ARG A 112 32.13 11.62 -13.51
N GLY A 113 33.29 11.01 -13.45
CA GLY A 113 34.28 11.17 -12.38
C GLY A 113 34.82 9.83 -11.90
N LYS A 114 35.97 9.86 -11.21
CA LYS A 114 36.57 8.66 -10.60
C LYS A 114 35.96 8.32 -9.25
N ARG A 115 35.53 9.33 -8.52
CA ARG A 115 34.88 9.19 -7.23
C ARG A 115 33.39 9.40 -7.41
N ILE A 116 32.61 8.58 -6.72
CA ILE A 116 31.16 8.59 -6.76
C ILE A 116 30.66 9.02 -5.39
N TYR A 117 29.65 9.83 -5.40
CA TYR A 117 28.94 10.32 -4.23
C TYR A 117 27.46 9.96 -4.35
N VAL A 118 26.89 9.57 -3.23
CA VAL A 118 25.45 9.33 -3.09
C VAL A 118 24.87 10.41 -2.21
N ASP A 119 23.91 11.15 -2.73
CA ASP A 119 23.10 12.09 -1.95
C ASP A 119 21.91 11.32 -1.39
N SER A 120 21.82 11.26 -0.07
CA SER A 120 20.71 10.62 0.65
C SER A 120 20.10 11.58 1.64
N GLN A 121 18.80 11.45 1.85
CA GLN A 121 18.05 12.24 2.82
C GLN A 121 17.26 11.33 3.73
N VAL A 122 17.30 11.62 5.04
CA VAL A 122 16.40 11.01 6.00
C VAL A 122 15.30 12.00 6.31
N VAL A 123 14.08 11.63 6.00
CA VAL A 123 12.87 12.40 6.33
C VAL A 123 12.44 11.94 7.72
N LYS A 124 12.47 12.87 8.68
CA LYS A 124 11.89 12.67 10.01
C LYS A 124 10.61 13.46 10.12
N PHE A 125 9.60 12.83 10.67
CA PHE A 125 8.33 13.47 10.98
C PHE A 125 8.34 14.03 12.40
N ASP A 126 7.35 14.87 12.72
CA ASP A 126 7.19 15.45 14.04
C ASP A 126 6.91 14.38 15.10
N ASP A 127 7.46 14.54 16.30
CA ASP A 127 7.34 13.58 17.40
C ASP A 127 5.87 13.30 17.79
N SER A 128 4.98 14.24 17.54
CA SER A 128 3.53 14.08 17.78
C SER A 128 2.91 12.92 16.97
N PHE A 129 3.46 12.59 15.83
CA PHE A 129 3.02 11.43 15.04
C PHE A 129 3.49 10.11 15.65
N VAL A 130 4.68 10.09 16.25
CA VAL A 130 5.20 8.94 16.99
C VAL A 130 4.34 8.70 18.24
N GLU A 131 4.07 9.76 18.99
CA GLU A 131 3.25 9.72 20.22
C GLU A 131 1.79 9.33 19.90
N GLY A 132 1.27 9.79 18.76
CA GLY A 132 -0.07 9.45 18.27
C GLY A 132 -0.18 8.04 17.70
N GLY A 133 0.92 7.28 17.60
CA GLY A 133 0.94 5.95 17.00
C GLY A 133 0.61 5.95 15.50
N ASP A 134 0.93 7.07 14.79
CA ASP A 134 0.74 7.14 13.33
C ASP A 134 1.74 6.21 12.66
N ALA A 135 1.22 5.14 12.08
CA ALA A 135 2.03 4.09 11.53
C ALA A 135 2.83 4.52 10.28
N LEU A 136 2.43 5.61 9.63
CA LEU A 136 3.11 6.14 8.44
C LEU A 136 4.14 7.21 8.79
N ARG A 137 3.81 8.08 9.75
CA ARG A 137 4.62 9.24 10.12
C ARG A 137 5.35 9.06 11.44
N GLY A 138 5.18 7.92 12.10
CA GLY A 138 5.88 7.56 13.33
C GLY A 138 7.29 7.03 13.11
N SER A 139 7.73 6.79 11.85
CA SER A 139 9.08 6.31 11.52
C SER A 139 9.80 7.29 10.60
N SER A 140 11.15 7.19 10.54
CA SER A 140 11.96 7.95 9.59
C SER A 140 12.00 7.23 8.25
N VAL A 141 11.99 7.97 7.16
CA VAL A 141 12.11 7.41 5.80
C VAL A 141 13.45 7.84 5.20
N ALA A 142 14.27 6.86 4.81
CA ALA A 142 15.50 7.11 4.07
C ALA A 142 15.22 7.15 2.56
N VAL A 143 15.67 8.21 1.89
CA VAL A 143 15.54 8.43 0.46
C VAL A 143 16.91 8.55 -0.16
N PHE A 144 17.24 7.73 -1.16
CA PHE A 144 18.42 7.90 -1.99
C PHE A 144 18.08 8.87 -3.12
N LYS A 145 18.57 10.11 -3.01
CA LYS A 145 18.19 11.15 -3.98
C LYS A 145 18.83 10.94 -5.34
N ARG A 146 20.15 10.83 -5.35
CA ARG A 146 20.91 10.79 -6.59
C ARG A 146 22.32 10.27 -6.39
N VAL A 147 22.94 9.86 -7.50
CA VAL A 147 24.38 9.56 -7.62
C VAL A 147 25.04 10.59 -8.50
N PHE A 148 26.21 11.08 -8.15
CA PHE A 148 27.00 12.01 -8.96
C PHE A 148 28.49 11.78 -8.74
N GLY A 149 29.31 12.22 -9.70
CA GLY A 149 30.77 12.09 -9.62
C GLY A 149 31.44 13.37 -9.13
N GLU A 150 32.74 13.27 -8.80
CA GLU A 150 33.55 14.36 -8.24
C GLU A 150 33.64 15.62 -9.11
N GLY A 151 33.40 15.51 -10.40
CA GLY A 151 33.40 16.62 -11.33
C GLY A 151 32.01 17.17 -11.68
N MET A 152 30.96 16.64 -11.05
CA MET A 152 29.56 17.01 -11.29
C MET A 152 29.05 17.89 -10.16
N ARG A 153 28.09 18.76 -10.46
CA ARG A 153 27.30 19.39 -9.41
C ARG A 153 26.25 18.39 -8.92
N PRO A 154 25.89 18.39 -7.64
CA PRO A 154 24.87 17.47 -7.13
C PRO A 154 23.54 17.54 -7.89
N GLU A 155 23.18 18.74 -8.41
CA GLU A 155 21.94 18.93 -9.18
C GLU A 155 21.93 18.20 -10.52
N ASP A 156 23.13 17.96 -11.09
CA ASP A 156 23.32 17.27 -12.37
C ASP A 156 23.45 15.74 -12.18
N GLY A 157 23.33 15.25 -10.94
CA GLY A 157 23.41 13.84 -10.60
C GLY A 157 22.24 13.01 -11.14
N ILE A 158 22.49 11.71 -11.31
CA ILE A 158 21.48 10.75 -11.77
C ILE A 158 20.52 10.47 -10.61
N PRO A 159 19.22 10.73 -10.76
CA PRO A 159 18.24 10.47 -9.70
C PRO A 159 18.05 8.96 -9.49
N ILE A 160 18.04 8.55 -8.22
CA ILE A 160 17.69 7.19 -7.79
C ILE A 160 16.21 7.15 -7.47
N ASP A 161 15.81 7.82 -6.38
CA ASP A 161 14.41 7.98 -6.01
C ASP A 161 13.88 9.30 -6.59
N SER A 162 12.73 9.27 -7.22
CA SER A 162 12.10 10.45 -7.79
C SER A 162 10.57 10.33 -7.75
N LYS A 163 9.86 11.42 -8.04
CA LYS A 163 8.38 11.41 -8.14
C LYS A 163 7.85 10.37 -9.14
N SER A 164 8.62 10.06 -10.17
CA SER A 164 8.28 9.06 -11.19
C SER A 164 8.91 7.69 -10.96
N LYS A 165 9.78 7.56 -9.95
CA LYS A 165 10.54 6.36 -9.67
C LYS A 165 10.59 6.17 -8.16
N HIS A 166 9.59 5.49 -7.66
CA HIS A 166 9.49 5.19 -6.24
C HIS A 166 10.59 4.21 -5.79
N PRO A 167 11.05 4.29 -4.54
CA PRO A 167 11.92 3.29 -3.96
C PRO A 167 11.38 1.88 -4.17
N LEU A 168 12.26 0.89 -4.40
CA LEU A 168 11.88 -0.50 -4.68
C LEU A 168 10.87 -1.10 -3.69
N PRO A 169 10.99 -0.86 -2.36
CA PRO A 169 10.01 -1.36 -1.39
C PRO A 169 8.60 -0.82 -1.61
N PHE A 170 8.47 0.24 -2.40
CA PHE A 170 7.22 0.93 -2.68
C PHE A 170 6.77 0.80 -4.14
N ARG A 171 7.48 0.00 -4.95
CA ARG A 171 7.12 -0.29 -6.34
C ARG A 171 6.17 -1.48 -6.41
N GLY A 172 5.05 -1.46 -5.74
CA GLY A 172 4.05 -2.50 -5.83
C GLY A 172 2.68 -1.92 -6.18
N ASP A 173 1.87 -2.69 -6.91
CA ASP A 173 0.46 -2.38 -7.19
C ASP A 173 -0.40 -2.32 -5.90
N GLU A 174 0.19 -2.58 -4.74
CA GLU A 174 -0.49 -2.70 -3.46
C GLU A 174 -0.62 -1.38 -2.67
N LEU A 175 0.04 -0.31 -3.10
CA LEU A 175 0.01 0.96 -2.39
C LEU A 175 -0.88 1.98 -3.10
N PRO A 176 -1.85 2.56 -2.42
CA PRO A 176 -2.72 3.59 -3.01
C PRO A 176 -1.89 4.83 -3.39
N ASP A 177 -1.90 5.16 -4.67
CA ASP A 177 -1.22 6.31 -5.30
C ASP A 177 -1.33 7.64 -4.51
N PRO A 178 -2.49 8.00 -3.89
CA PRO A 178 -2.60 9.26 -3.14
C PRO A 178 -1.75 9.33 -1.87
N MET A 179 -1.40 8.21 -1.26
CA MET A 179 -0.63 8.15 -0.02
C MET A 179 0.87 8.41 -0.27
N TYR A 180 1.35 8.03 -1.46
CA TYR A 180 2.71 8.31 -1.91
C TYR A 180 2.93 9.77 -2.26
N THR A 181 2.00 10.34 -2.99
CA THR A 181 2.03 11.74 -3.40
C THR A 181 2.15 12.64 -2.17
N GLU A 182 1.41 12.34 -1.11
CA GLU A 182 1.45 13.13 0.14
C GLU A 182 2.80 13.04 0.88
N LEU A 183 3.50 11.90 0.82
CA LEU A 183 4.83 11.71 1.43
C LEU A 183 5.96 12.42 0.67
N PHE A 184 5.87 12.52 -0.64
CA PHE A 184 6.95 13.02 -1.50
C PHE A 184 6.67 14.39 -2.14
N GLU A 185 5.45 14.95 -2.02
CA GLU A 185 5.09 16.28 -2.54
C GLU A 185 5.36 17.44 -1.56
N ARG A 186 5.82 17.14 -0.34
CA ARG A 186 6.28 18.15 0.64
C ARG A 186 7.80 18.13 0.70
#